data_b8c14cfce3c4a7d7276a871e028caded
#
_entry.id   b8c14cfce3c4a7d7276a871e028caded
#
_cell.length_a   1.000
_cell.length_b   1.000
_cell.length_c   1.000
_cell.angle_alpha   90.00
_cell.angle_beta   90.00
_cell.angle_gamma   90.00
#
_symmetry.space_group_name_H-M   'P 1'
#
loop_
_entity.id
_entity.type
_entity.pdbx_description
1 polymer ?
#
loop_
_entity_poly.entity_id
_entity_poly.type
_entity_poly.pdbx_seq_one_letter_code
_entity_poly.pdbx_strand_id
1 'polypeptide(L)'
;MKGKIVRCVYHGVKHIWHCVVFILSPSFLKTLYFNFHYLPFSQAIKLPVILTNIRFVSLKGEVIIQSNKIRTGMIRIGGMGHNNWCQNPVSKLDFMGGRLVFYGKAILSSGIHIRVHKDALLEIGDKIGSSSNLNLLCYYHIKLGNSVKLGWDITIMDTDYHPIVDLYSGRPSKIYAPVVIGNNCWIGAKVFIRKGTKLPDNTIVSSCTVLDRKYKIAPNSVLYGFPATVIAEGYQITEESFNSFPPVTKRAY
;
A
#
# COMPACT_ATOMS: atom_id res chain seq x y z
N MET A 1 18.31 21.18 30.68
CA MET A 1 18.61 21.72 29.33
C MET A 1 19.66 20.95 28.54
N LYS A 2 20.82 20.56 29.12
CA LYS A 2 21.88 19.84 28.40
C LYS A 2 21.45 18.53 27.70
N GLY A 3 20.58 17.72 28.31
CA GLY A 3 20.12 16.45 27.71
C GLY A 3 19.23 16.59 26.46
N LYS A 4 18.46 17.68 26.33
CA LYS A 4 17.64 17.95 25.12
C LYS A 4 18.50 18.37 23.94
N ILE A 5 19.54 19.17 24.18
CA ILE A 5 20.47 19.63 23.14
C ILE A 5 21.27 18.45 22.58
N VAL A 6 21.83 17.60 23.44
CA VAL A 6 22.58 16.40 23.04
C VAL A 6 21.71 15.46 22.20
N ARG A 7 20.44 15.26 22.60
CA ARG A 7 19.49 14.43 21.86
C ARG A 7 19.17 15.02 20.48
N CYS A 8 19.00 16.33 20.39
CA CYS A 8 18.73 17.03 19.14
C CYS A 8 19.91 16.93 18.17
N VAL A 9 21.14 17.14 18.66
CA VAL A 9 22.39 17.01 17.86
C VAL A 9 22.57 15.55 17.40
N TYR A 10 22.37 14.56 18.27
CA TYR A 10 22.48 13.15 17.93
C TYR A 10 21.47 12.75 16.81
N HIS A 11 20.22 13.20 16.91
CA HIS A 11 19.21 12.95 15.88
C HIS A 11 19.58 13.64 14.55
N GLY A 12 20.11 14.86 14.60
CA GLY A 12 20.58 15.58 13.40
C GLY A 12 21.74 14.86 12.70
N VAL A 13 22.77 14.46 13.43
CA VAL A 13 23.93 13.72 12.90
C VAL A 13 23.49 12.37 12.31
N LYS A 14 22.63 11.63 13.02
CA LYS A 14 22.09 10.37 12.52
C LYS A 14 21.27 10.56 11.24
N HIS A 15 20.52 11.63 11.14
CA HIS A 15 19.75 11.96 9.94
C HIS A 15 20.65 12.27 8.75
N ILE A 16 21.69 13.10 8.95
CA ILE A 16 22.68 13.42 7.91
C ILE A 16 23.40 12.16 7.44
N TRP A 17 23.83 11.30 8.37
CA TRP A 17 24.47 10.02 8.03
C TRP A 17 23.57 9.13 7.17
N HIS A 18 22.29 9.00 7.52
CA HIS A 18 21.35 8.24 6.71
C HIS A 18 21.14 8.82 5.30
N CYS A 19 21.13 10.15 5.17
CA CYS A 19 21.07 10.81 3.87
C CYS A 19 22.32 10.50 3.03
N VAL A 20 23.50 10.58 3.62
CA VAL A 20 24.78 10.30 2.93
C VAL A 20 24.84 8.85 2.48
N VAL A 21 24.52 7.90 3.36
CA VAL A 21 24.47 6.46 3.03
C VAL A 21 23.44 6.19 1.93
N PHE A 22 22.29 6.85 1.95
CA PHE A 22 21.28 6.71 0.89
C PHE A 22 21.79 7.23 -0.45
N ILE A 23 22.40 8.43 -0.48
CA ILE A 23 22.96 9.04 -1.71
C ILE A 23 24.06 8.14 -2.34
N LEU A 24 24.85 7.48 -1.51
CA LEU A 24 25.90 6.56 -1.96
C LEU A 24 25.37 5.14 -2.29
N SER A 25 24.08 4.89 -2.10
CA SER A 25 23.48 3.58 -2.32
C SER A 25 22.96 3.38 -3.75
N PRO A 26 22.91 2.15 -4.26
CA PRO A 26 22.23 1.84 -5.52
C PRO A 26 20.74 2.24 -5.53
N SER A 27 20.12 2.39 -4.37
CA SER A 27 18.73 2.85 -4.23
C SER A 27 18.55 4.30 -4.67
N PHE A 28 19.56 5.15 -4.49
CA PHE A 28 19.51 6.53 -4.95
C PHE A 28 19.50 6.63 -6.48
N LEU A 29 20.35 5.87 -7.16
CA LEU A 29 20.35 5.82 -8.63
C LEU A 29 19.04 5.33 -9.19
N LYS A 30 18.43 4.31 -8.57
CA LYS A 30 17.11 3.83 -8.94
C LYS A 30 16.02 4.87 -8.68
N THR A 31 16.13 5.62 -7.61
CA THR A 31 15.23 6.75 -7.29
C THR A 31 15.32 7.83 -8.37
N LEU A 32 16.53 8.28 -8.74
CA LEU A 32 16.73 9.25 -9.81
C LEU A 32 16.13 8.73 -11.12
N TYR A 33 16.56 7.55 -11.54
CA TYR A 33 16.08 6.95 -12.78
C TYR A 33 14.55 6.91 -12.84
N PHE A 34 13.89 6.40 -11.79
CA PHE A 34 12.44 6.25 -11.74
C PHE A 34 11.71 7.60 -11.90
N ASN A 35 12.15 8.63 -11.16
CA ASN A 35 11.51 9.93 -11.20
C ASN A 35 11.67 10.59 -12.59
N PHE A 36 12.86 10.57 -13.17
CA PHE A 36 13.09 11.19 -14.47
C PHE A 36 12.57 10.35 -15.65
N HIS A 37 12.36 9.06 -15.47
CA HIS A 37 11.78 8.19 -16.49
C HIS A 37 10.26 8.37 -16.62
N TYR A 38 9.56 8.54 -15.49
CA TYR A 38 8.09 8.55 -15.49
C TYR A 38 7.46 9.93 -15.34
N LEU A 39 8.11 10.86 -14.66
CA LEU A 39 7.46 12.09 -14.26
C LEU A 39 7.92 13.27 -15.11
N PRO A 40 7.05 14.28 -15.33
CA PRO A 40 7.46 15.53 -15.93
C PRO A 40 8.63 16.16 -15.16
N PHE A 41 9.55 16.84 -15.83
CA PHE A 41 10.75 17.41 -15.23
C PHE A 41 10.46 18.28 -13.99
N SER A 42 9.39 19.08 -14.05
CA SER A 42 8.94 19.93 -12.94
C SER A 42 8.56 19.16 -11.67
N GLN A 43 8.16 17.90 -11.81
CA GLN A 43 7.91 16.99 -10.68
C GLN A 43 9.19 16.20 -10.35
N ALA A 44 9.86 15.64 -11.35
CA ALA A 44 11.03 14.77 -11.19
C ALA A 44 12.15 15.40 -10.38
N ILE A 45 12.45 16.68 -10.61
CA ILE A 45 13.49 17.42 -9.87
C ILE A 45 13.23 17.50 -8.36
N LYS A 46 11.97 17.39 -7.95
CA LYS A 46 11.59 17.36 -6.52
C LYS A 46 11.74 15.98 -5.90
N LEU A 47 12.08 14.94 -6.67
CA LEU A 47 12.22 13.56 -6.25
C LEU A 47 11.04 13.09 -5.37
N PRO A 48 9.80 13.19 -5.87
CA PRO A 48 8.63 12.82 -5.06
C PRO A 48 8.57 11.34 -4.71
N VAL A 49 9.14 10.46 -5.54
CA VAL A 49 9.21 9.02 -5.29
C VAL A 49 10.59 8.65 -4.77
N ILE A 50 10.66 8.06 -3.59
CA ILE A 50 11.90 7.48 -3.02
C ILE A 50 11.77 5.97 -3.00
N LEU A 51 12.76 5.31 -3.58
CA LEU A 51 12.86 3.87 -3.70
C LEU A 51 13.97 3.33 -2.79
N THR A 52 13.66 2.28 -2.02
CA THR A 52 14.65 1.62 -1.15
C THR A 52 14.56 0.12 -1.34
N ASN A 53 15.70 -0.54 -1.58
CA ASN A 53 15.79 -1.99 -1.77
C ASN A 53 14.80 -2.52 -2.84
N ILE A 54 14.80 -1.90 -4.04
CA ILE A 54 13.90 -2.22 -5.14
C ILE A 54 14.61 -3.05 -6.21
N ARG A 55 13.90 -4.03 -6.76
CA ARG A 55 14.22 -4.69 -8.02
C ARG A 55 13.20 -4.26 -9.09
N PHE A 56 13.68 -3.70 -10.18
CA PHE A 56 12.89 -3.50 -11.39
C PHE A 56 12.80 -4.81 -12.17
N VAL A 57 11.57 -5.25 -12.45
CA VAL A 57 11.29 -6.43 -13.27
C VAL A 57 10.95 -5.98 -14.68
N SER A 58 10.00 -5.07 -14.80
CA SER A 58 9.63 -4.38 -16.03
C SER A 58 9.23 -2.94 -15.69
N LEU A 59 9.58 -2.00 -16.58
CA LEU A 59 9.28 -0.58 -16.41
C LEU A 59 8.51 -0.01 -17.62
N LYS A 60 7.66 -0.84 -18.24
CA LYS A 60 6.76 -0.43 -19.30
C LYS A 60 5.51 0.22 -18.70
N GLY A 61 4.90 1.17 -19.41
CA GLY A 61 3.64 1.82 -18.96
C GLY A 61 3.88 3.20 -18.35
N GLU A 62 2.94 3.66 -17.55
CA GLU A 62 2.89 5.03 -17.05
C GLU A 62 2.82 5.08 -15.53
N VAL A 63 3.52 6.05 -14.92
CA VAL A 63 3.34 6.43 -13.52
C VAL A 63 2.98 7.91 -13.46
N ILE A 64 1.86 8.22 -12.81
CA ILE A 64 1.31 9.57 -12.74
C ILE A 64 1.12 9.96 -11.28
N ILE A 65 1.50 11.19 -10.93
CA ILE A 65 1.19 11.78 -9.63
C ILE A 65 0.19 12.91 -9.84
N GLN A 66 -1.06 12.68 -9.47
CA GLN A 66 -2.16 13.64 -9.50
C GLN A 66 -2.32 14.30 -8.12
N SER A 67 -1.39 15.19 -7.77
CA SER A 67 -1.43 15.94 -6.52
C SER A 67 -1.08 17.41 -6.76
N ASN A 68 -1.84 18.30 -6.14
CA ASN A 68 -1.58 19.75 -6.21
C ASN A 68 -0.30 20.17 -5.45
N LYS A 69 0.23 19.28 -4.60
CA LYS A 69 1.41 19.57 -3.77
C LYS A 69 2.45 18.46 -3.92
N ILE A 70 3.35 18.62 -4.88
CA ILE A 70 4.48 17.69 -5.05
C ILE A 70 5.58 18.04 -4.06
N ARG A 71 5.97 17.06 -3.22
CA ARG A 71 7.03 17.18 -2.20
C ARG A 71 8.01 16.04 -2.32
N THR A 72 9.26 16.29 -1.97
CA THR A 72 10.30 15.25 -1.90
C THR A 72 9.88 14.11 -1.00
N GLY A 73 9.98 12.88 -1.51
CA GLY A 73 9.70 11.65 -0.77
C GLY A 73 8.27 11.51 -0.26
N MET A 74 7.30 12.15 -0.92
CA MET A 74 5.89 11.97 -0.57
C MET A 74 5.39 10.55 -0.86
N ILE A 75 6.02 9.88 -1.81
CA ILE A 75 5.81 8.47 -2.11
C ILE A 75 7.08 7.73 -1.76
N ARG A 76 6.99 6.73 -0.89
CA ARG A 76 8.11 5.89 -0.49
C ARG A 76 7.76 4.44 -0.73
N ILE A 77 8.64 3.71 -1.42
CA ILE A 77 8.43 2.29 -1.72
C ILE A 77 9.67 1.50 -1.29
N GLY A 78 9.48 0.45 -0.49
CA GLY A 78 10.48 -0.53 -0.16
C GLY A 78 11.36 -0.21 1.05
N GLY A 79 11.13 0.81 1.81
CA GLY A 79 11.87 1.11 3.04
C GLY A 79 11.41 0.28 4.23
N MET A 80 12.15 0.31 5.34
CA MET A 80 11.66 -0.22 6.61
C MET A 80 10.44 0.57 7.05
N GLY A 81 9.32 -0.13 7.24
CA GLY A 81 8.12 0.43 7.86
C GLY A 81 8.33 0.65 9.36
N HIS A 82 7.30 1.15 10.03
CA HIS A 82 7.34 1.41 11.46
C HIS A 82 7.61 0.18 12.35
N ASN A 83 7.50 -1.03 11.79
CA ASN A 83 7.68 -2.29 12.52
C ASN A 83 8.92 -3.02 12.02
N ASN A 84 9.99 -3.02 12.80
CA ASN A 84 11.25 -3.76 12.57
C ASN A 84 11.10 -5.30 12.68
N TRP A 85 9.89 -5.83 12.63
CA TRP A 85 9.58 -7.25 12.83
C TRP A 85 9.89 -8.12 11.62
N CYS A 86 9.93 -7.55 10.44
CA CYS A 86 10.19 -8.30 9.23
C CYS A 86 11.61 -8.03 8.73
N GLN A 87 12.27 -9.08 8.26
CA GLN A 87 13.45 -8.93 7.42
C GLN A 87 13.10 -7.91 6.34
N ASN A 88 14.06 -7.10 5.90
CA ASN A 88 13.85 -6.10 4.84
C ASN A 88 13.88 -6.77 3.45
N PRO A 89 12.81 -7.48 3.02
CA PRO A 89 12.78 -8.18 1.76
C PRO A 89 12.82 -7.20 0.58
N VAL A 90 13.40 -7.66 -0.53
CA VAL A 90 13.48 -6.89 -1.76
C VAL A 90 12.07 -6.65 -2.31
N SER A 91 11.75 -5.40 -2.57
CA SER A 91 10.50 -5.03 -3.24
C SER A 91 10.63 -5.12 -4.75
N LYS A 92 9.54 -5.38 -5.47
CA LYS A 92 9.54 -5.58 -6.92
C LYS A 92 8.55 -4.64 -7.59
N LEU A 93 9.00 -3.95 -8.65
CA LEU A 93 8.14 -3.18 -9.54
C LEU A 93 8.12 -3.84 -10.92
N ASP A 94 6.92 -4.21 -11.35
CA ASP A 94 6.68 -4.99 -12.58
C ASP A 94 5.55 -4.33 -13.38
N PHE A 95 5.89 -3.30 -14.14
CA PHE A 95 4.96 -2.56 -14.97
C PHE A 95 5.01 -3.07 -16.40
N MET A 96 3.92 -3.71 -16.83
CA MET A 96 3.85 -4.43 -18.11
C MET A 96 3.11 -3.62 -19.20
N GLY A 97 2.92 -2.30 -18.99
CA GLY A 97 2.27 -1.42 -19.98
C GLY A 97 0.96 -0.78 -19.47
N GLY A 98 0.59 -1.01 -18.22
CA GLY A 98 -0.56 -0.35 -17.59
C GLY A 98 -0.20 0.98 -16.94
N ARG A 99 -1.14 1.52 -16.17
CA ARG A 99 -1.05 2.84 -15.55
C ARG A 99 -1.13 2.75 -14.03
N LEU A 100 -0.16 3.36 -13.35
CA LEU A 100 -0.14 3.55 -11.89
C LEU A 100 -0.37 5.02 -11.57
N VAL A 101 -1.41 5.34 -10.83
CA VAL A 101 -1.76 6.71 -10.43
C VAL A 101 -1.69 6.87 -8.92
N PHE A 102 -0.92 7.85 -8.46
CA PHE A 102 -0.90 8.29 -7.05
C PHE A 102 -1.64 9.61 -6.91
N TYR A 103 -2.61 9.66 -6.01
CA TYR A 103 -3.36 10.89 -5.71
C TYR A 103 -2.77 11.70 -4.55
N GLY A 104 -1.73 11.19 -3.89
CA GLY A 104 -1.10 11.89 -2.79
C GLY A 104 0.04 11.10 -2.15
N LYS A 105 0.15 11.22 -0.83
CA LYS A 105 1.20 10.57 -0.04
C LYS A 105 0.96 9.06 0.04
N ALA A 106 2.00 8.28 -0.21
CA ALA A 106 1.98 6.83 -0.02
C ALA A 106 3.28 6.34 0.63
N ILE A 107 3.17 5.52 1.67
CA ILE A 107 4.30 4.86 2.32
C ILE A 107 4.06 3.35 2.22
N LEU A 108 4.75 2.73 1.30
CA LEU A 108 4.69 1.29 1.03
C LEU A 108 5.98 0.65 1.53
N SER A 109 5.91 -0.12 2.60
CA SER A 109 7.10 -0.67 3.30
C SER A 109 7.83 -1.74 2.48
N SER A 110 8.73 -2.49 3.09
CA SER A 110 9.56 -3.51 2.42
C SER A 110 8.76 -4.71 1.91
N GLY A 111 9.30 -5.44 0.92
CA GLY A 111 8.66 -6.63 0.36
C GLY A 111 7.44 -6.35 -0.49
N ILE A 112 7.28 -5.13 -0.97
CA ILE A 112 6.16 -4.77 -1.83
C ILE A 112 6.36 -5.38 -3.23
N HIS A 113 5.31 -5.99 -3.75
CA HIS A 113 5.27 -6.41 -5.14
C HIS A 113 4.11 -5.68 -5.84
N ILE A 114 4.43 -4.74 -6.72
CA ILE A 114 3.46 -4.03 -7.55
C ILE A 114 3.60 -4.54 -8.97
N ARG A 115 2.56 -5.22 -9.46
CA ARG A 115 2.41 -5.59 -10.86
C ARG A 115 1.24 -4.84 -11.45
N VAL A 116 1.49 -4.14 -12.58
CA VAL A 116 0.44 -3.47 -13.35
C VAL A 116 0.52 -4.00 -14.77
N HIS A 117 -0.46 -4.82 -15.14
CA HIS A 117 -0.52 -5.47 -16.44
C HIS A 117 -0.84 -4.45 -17.55
N LYS A 118 -0.67 -4.86 -18.80
CA LYS A 118 -1.01 -4.05 -19.97
C LYS A 118 -2.47 -3.58 -19.86
N ASP A 119 -2.70 -2.30 -20.15
CA ASP A 119 -4.01 -1.64 -20.12
C ASP A 119 -4.71 -1.63 -18.75
N ALA A 120 -4.08 -2.12 -17.70
CA ALA A 120 -4.62 -2.09 -16.34
C ALA A 120 -4.44 -0.72 -15.68
N LEU A 121 -5.32 -0.39 -14.73
CA LEU A 121 -5.29 0.83 -13.94
C LEU A 121 -5.17 0.51 -12.46
N LEU A 122 -4.05 0.93 -11.84
CA LEU A 122 -3.87 0.89 -10.39
C LEU A 122 -3.92 2.32 -9.83
N GLU A 123 -4.93 2.60 -9.01
CA GLU A 123 -5.13 3.89 -8.36
C GLU A 123 -4.82 3.80 -6.86
N ILE A 124 -3.94 4.66 -6.40
CA ILE A 124 -3.51 4.75 -4.99
C ILE A 124 -3.86 6.13 -4.47
N GLY A 125 -4.82 6.19 -3.54
CA GLY A 125 -5.30 7.42 -2.93
C GLY A 125 -4.25 8.17 -2.10
N ASP A 126 -4.67 9.25 -1.46
CA ASP A 126 -3.80 10.01 -0.55
C ASP A 126 -3.69 9.35 0.81
N LYS A 127 -2.55 9.56 1.49
CA LYS A 127 -2.26 9.05 2.85
C LYS A 127 -2.33 7.52 2.99
N ILE A 128 -1.90 6.80 1.97
CA ILE A 128 -1.81 5.34 2.04
C ILE A 128 -0.62 4.93 2.88
N GLY A 129 -0.83 3.94 3.73
CA GLY A 129 0.23 3.29 4.51
C GLY A 129 0.14 1.78 4.45
N SER A 130 1.24 1.10 4.13
CA SER A 130 1.32 -0.36 4.25
C SER A 130 2.46 -0.79 5.15
N SER A 131 2.25 -1.90 5.85
CA SER A 131 3.33 -2.69 6.42
C SER A 131 4.00 -3.55 5.33
N SER A 132 4.86 -4.50 5.72
CA SER A 132 5.64 -5.30 4.78
C SER A 132 4.83 -6.35 4.02
N ASN A 133 5.37 -6.83 2.90
CA ASN A 133 4.85 -7.94 2.09
C ASN A 133 3.44 -7.68 1.51
N LEU A 134 3.22 -6.50 0.96
CA LEU A 134 2.01 -6.20 0.21
C LEU A 134 2.17 -6.60 -1.27
N ASN A 135 1.28 -7.46 -1.79
CA ASN A 135 1.18 -7.79 -3.20
C ASN A 135 -0.01 -7.06 -3.84
N LEU A 136 0.25 -6.18 -4.80
CA LEU A 136 -0.73 -5.51 -5.65
C LEU A 136 -0.62 -6.08 -7.07
N LEU A 137 -1.53 -6.97 -7.44
CA LEU A 137 -1.53 -7.68 -8.72
C LEU A 137 -2.70 -7.16 -9.57
N CYS A 138 -2.46 -6.06 -10.28
CA CYS A 138 -3.45 -5.35 -11.07
C CYS A 138 -3.40 -5.79 -12.53
N TYR A 139 -4.44 -6.45 -12.98
CA TYR A 139 -4.63 -6.92 -14.35
C TYR A 139 -5.79 -6.23 -15.07
N TYR A 140 -6.63 -5.51 -14.35
CA TYR A 140 -7.74 -4.75 -14.87
C TYR A 140 -7.87 -3.40 -14.15
N HIS A 141 -8.38 -3.39 -12.90
CA HIS A 141 -8.55 -2.16 -12.13
C HIS A 141 -8.56 -2.42 -10.63
N ILE A 142 -7.58 -1.84 -9.94
CA ILE A 142 -7.53 -1.78 -8.48
C ILE A 142 -7.53 -0.32 -8.05
N LYS A 143 -8.45 0.04 -7.14
CA LYS A 143 -8.53 1.35 -6.52
C LYS A 143 -8.47 1.25 -5.02
N LEU A 144 -7.51 1.95 -4.42
CA LEU A 144 -7.43 2.21 -3.00
C LEU A 144 -7.86 3.67 -2.74
N GLY A 145 -8.87 3.87 -1.91
CA GLY A 145 -9.33 5.19 -1.48
C GLY A 145 -8.29 5.94 -0.64
N ASN A 146 -8.65 7.07 -0.09
CA ASN A 146 -7.75 7.87 0.75
C ASN A 146 -7.64 7.29 2.16
N SER A 147 -6.51 7.53 2.84
CA SER A 147 -6.28 7.15 4.25
C SER A 147 -6.43 5.65 4.52
N VAL A 148 -6.14 4.79 3.54
CA VAL A 148 -6.19 3.33 3.73
C VAL A 148 -4.92 2.87 4.42
N LYS A 149 -5.11 2.07 5.48
CA LYS A 149 -4.03 1.42 6.23
C LYS A 149 -4.02 -0.07 5.92
N LEU A 150 -2.86 -0.58 5.53
CA LEU A 150 -2.67 -1.98 5.15
C LEU A 150 -1.68 -2.64 6.11
N GLY A 151 -2.08 -3.76 6.72
CA GLY A 151 -1.23 -4.59 7.55
C GLY A 151 -0.12 -5.28 6.74
N TRP A 152 0.46 -6.32 7.29
CA TRP A 152 1.50 -7.12 6.61
C TRP A 152 0.91 -8.37 5.97
N ASP A 153 1.64 -8.93 4.99
CA ASP A 153 1.28 -10.16 4.25
C ASP A 153 -0.10 -10.06 3.56
N ILE A 154 -0.39 -8.94 2.93
CA ILE A 154 -1.64 -8.72 2.21
C ILE A 154 -1.45 -9.00 0.72
N THR A 155 -2.43 -9.66 0.12
CA THR A 155 -2.54 -9.79 -1.34
C THR A 155 -3.84 -9.18 -1.82
N ILE A 156 -3.74 -8.28 -2.80
CA ILE A 156 -4.87 -7.67 -3.51
C ILE A 156 -4.73 -8.02 -4.99
N MET A 157 -5.71 -8.72 -5.55
CA MET A 157 -5.71 -9.10 -6.95
C MET A 157 -7.11 -9.01 -7.58
N ASP A 158 -7.17 -8.55 -8.81
CA ASP A 158 -8.40 -8.33 -9.57
C ASP A 158 -8.64 -9.38 -10.68
N THR A 159 -7.88 -10.49 -10.61
CA THR A 159 -7.91 -11.57 -11.61
C THR A 159 -7.84 -12.94 -10.95
N ASP A 160 -8.42 -13.97 -11.60
CA ASP A 160 -8.17 -15.37 -11.25
C ASP A 160 -7.10 -16.01 -12.17
N TYR A 161 -6.49 -15.25 -13.10
CA TYR A 161 -5.54 -15.67 -14.14
C TYR A 161 -6.14 -16.65 -15.17
N HIS A 162 -6.95 -17.58 -14.75
CA HIS A 162 -7.53 -18.63 -15.62
C HIS A 162 -9.05 -18.55 -15.61
N PRO A 163 -9.70 -18.59 -16.80
CA PRO A 163 -11.15 -18.78 -16.86
C PRO A 163 -11.51 -20.19 -16.43
N ILE A 164 -12.58 -20.33 -15.68
CA ILE A 164 -13.24 -21.59 -15.45
C ILE A 164 -14.52 -21.63 -16.30
N VAL A 165 -14.89 -22.80 -16.79
CA VAL A 165 -16.09 -22.99 -17.62
C VAL A 165 -17.16 -23.68 -16.77
N ASP A 166 -18.34 -23.11 -16.76
CA ASP A 166 -19.53 -23.76 -16.23
C ASP A 166 -19.94 -24.90 -17.19
N LEU A 167 -19.80 -26.12 -16.74
CA LEU A 167 -20.07 -27.30 -17.59
C LEU A 167 -21.55 -27.46 -17.97
N TYR A 168 -22.48 -26.86 -17.23
CA TYR A 168 -23.91 -26.92 -17.51
C TYR A 168 -24.34 -25.90 -18.58
N SER A 169 -23.79 -24.70 -18.52
CA SER A 169 -24.13 -23.63 -19.45
C SER A 169 -23.12 -23.44 -20.59
N GLY A 170 -21.94 -24.07 -20.50
CA GLY A 170 -20.83 -23.89 -21.44
C GLY A 170 -20.18 -22.48 -21.36
N ARG A 171 -20.54 -21.66 -20.39
CA ARG A 171 -20.09 -20.26 -20.30
C ARG A 171 -18.81 -20.14 -19.49
N PRO A 172 -17.80 -19.41 -20.00
CA PRO A 172 -16.62 -19.11 -19.20
C PRO A 172 -16.92 -18.07 -18.12
N SER A 173 -16.27 -18.20 -16.98
CA SER A 173 -16.30 -17.19 -15.92
C SER A 173 -15.56 -15.91 -16.35
N LYS A 174 -15.96 -14.78 -15.78
CA LYS A 174 -15.18 -13.53 -15.93
C LYS A 174 -13.83 -13.66 -15.22
N ILE A 175 -12.74 -13.52 -15.95
CA ILE A 175 -11.37 -13.59 -15.41
C ILE A 175 -11.09 -12.41 -14.50
N TYR A 176 -11.56 -11.20 -14.87
CA TYR A 176 -11.31 -9.94 -14.20
C TYR A 176 -12.56 -9.34 -13.57
N ALA A 177 -12.39 -8.69 -12.43
CA ALA A 177 -13.41 -7.81 -11.85
C ALA A 177 -12.71 -6.77 -10.95
N PRO A 178 -13.12 -5.49 -10.99
CA PRO A 178 -12.42 -4.43 -10.28
C PRO A 178 -12.43 -4.67 -8.78
N VAL A 179 -11.34 -4.29 -8.11
CA VAL A 179 -11.25 -4.21 -6.65
C VAL A 179 -11.30 -2.74 -6.26
N VAL A 180 -12.23 -2.37 -5.39
CA VAL A 180 -12.39 -1.00 -4.89
C VAL A 180 -12.45 -1.01 -3.37
N ILE A 181 -11.47 -0.38 -2.75
CA ILE A 181 -11.41 -0.16 -1.31
C ILE A 181 -11.77 1.30 -1.05
N GLY A 182 -12.77 1.54 -0.20
CA GLY A 182 -13.22 2.88 0.18
C GLY A 182 -12.19 3.67 0.97
N ASN A 183 -12.56 4.89 1.36
CA ASN A 183 -11.71 5.75 2.16
C ASN A 183 -11.65 5.29 3.63
N ASN A 184 -10.58 5.66 4.35
CA ASN A 184 -10.40 5.42 5.78
C ASN A 184 -10.54 3.93 6.18
N CYS A 185 -10.27 3.00 5.29
CA CYS A 185 -10.32 1.58 5.59
C CYS A 185 -9.04 1.10 6.28
N TRP A 186 -9.20 0.17 7.19
CA TRP A 186 -8.08 -0.57 7.79
C TRP A 186 -8.17 -2.05 7.42
N ILE A 187 -7.17 -2.53 6.73
CA ILE A 187 -7.04 -3.93 6.34
C ILE A 187 -6.01 -4.59 7.24
N GLY A 188 -6.43 -5.55 8.02
CA GLY A 188 -5.59 -6.31 8.96
C GLY A 188 -4.53 -7.15 8.23
N ALA A 189 -3.68 -7.80 9.01
CA ALA A 189 -2.63 -8.66 8.47
C ALA A 189 -3.17 -9.93 7.82
N LYS A 190 -2.44 -10.47 6.82
CA LYS A 190 -2.75 -11.74 6.14
C LYS A 190 -4.16 -11.76 5.52
N VAL A 191 -4.62 -10.60 5.06
CA VAL A 191 -5.89 -10.47 4.35
C VAL A 191 -5.67 -10.76 2.87
N PHE A 192 -6.57 -11.55 2.28
CA PHE A 192 -6.58 -11.82 0.85
C PHE A 192 -7.80 -11.15 0.20
N ILE A 193 -7.56 -10.20 -0.71
CA ILE A 193 -8.62 -9.45 -1.41
C ILE A 193 -8.67 -9.90 -2.86
N ARG A 194 -9.77 -10.53 -3.22
CA ARG A 194 -10.00 -11.11 -4.56
C ARG A 194 -10.76 -10.14 -5.48
N LYS A 195 -10.73 -10.47 -6.75
CA LYS A 195 -11.50 -9.77 -7.79
C LYS A 195 -12.95 -9.56 -7.40
N GLY A 196 -13.52 -8.42 -7.78
CA GLY A 196 -14.91 -8.06 -7.49
C GLY A 196 -15.16 -7.54 -6.08
N THR A 197 -14.15 -7.49 -5.23
CA THR A 197 -14.28 -6.93 -3.88
C THR A 197 -14.55 -5.42 -3.97
N LYS A 198 -15.62 -4.97 -3.30
CA LYS A 198 -15.90 -3.55 -3.10
C LYS A 198 -16.25 -3.32 -1.64
N LEU A 199 -15.42 -2.52 -0.95
CA LEU A 199 -15.65 -2.12 0.43
C LEU A 199 -16.13 -0.66 0.49
N PRO A 200 -17.15 -0.36 1.30
CA PRO A 200 -17.51 1.02 1.60
C PRO A 200 -16.42 1.71 2.44
N ASP A 201 -16.57 3.03 2.59
CA ASP A 201 -15.70 3.85 3.44
C ASP A 201 -15.75 3.40 4.91
N ASN A 202 -14.67 3.66 5.65
CA ASN A 202 -14.53 3.38 7.07
C ASN A 202 -14.67 1.89 7.45
N THR A 203 -14.43 0.97 6.52
CA THR A 203 -14.50 -0.46 6.81
C THR A 203 -13.21 -0.94 7.47
N ILE A 204 -13.33 -1.71 8.53
CA ILE A 204 -12.25 -2.45 9.17
C ILE A 204 -12.34 -3.91 8.75
N VAL A 205 -11.22 -4.47 8.28
CA VAL A 205 -11.11 -5.89 7.96
C VAL A 205 -10.12 -6.54 8.92
N SER A 206 -10.60 -7.47 9.71
CA SER A 206 -9.76 -8.19 10.68
C SER A 206 -8.75 -9.09 9.98
N SER A 207 -7.67 -9.40 10.67
CA SER A 207 -6.59 -10.26 10.14
C SER A 207 -7.11 -11.64 9.72
N CYS A 208 -6.43 -12.26 8.75
CA CYS A 208 -6.75 -13.59 8.22
C CYS A 208 -8.13 -13.67 7.53
N THR A 209 -8.67 -12.58 7.06
CA THR A 209 -9.95 -12.51 6.35
C THR A 209 -9.75 -12.64 4.84
N VAL A 210 -10.68 -13.31 4.16
CA VAL A 210 -10.73 -13.37 2.69
C VAL A 210 -11.95 -12.60 2.19
N LEU A 211 -11.70 -11.64 1.30
CA LEU A 211 -12.73 -10.81 0.66
C LEU A 211 -12.88 -11.20 -0.81
N ASP A 212 -14.11 -11.47 -1.25
CA ASP A 212 -14.37 -12.06 -2.57
C ASP A 212 -15.58 -11.47 -3.32
N ARG A 213 -16.20 -10.42 -2.79
CA ARG A 213 -17.45 -9.86 -3.32
C ARG A 213 -17.65 -8.38 -3.04
N LYS A 214 -18.67 -7.79 -3.61
CA LYS A 214 -19.16 -6.47 -3.19
C LYS A 214 -19.88 -6.61 -1.85
N TYR A 215 -19.38 -5.89 -0.85
CA TYR A 215 -19.99 -5.84 0.48
C TYR A 215 -20.99 -4.70 0.57
N LYS A 216 -22.27 -5.05 0.73
CA LYS A 216 -23.37 -4.10 0.99
C LYS A 216 -23.59 -4.02 2.49
N ILE A 217 -22.68 -3.34 3.17
CA ILE A 217 -22.66 -3.17 4.63
C ILE A 217 -22.69 -1.68 4.98
N ALA A 218 -23.07 -1.37 6.19
CA ALA A 218 -22.99 0.00 6.71
C ALA A 218 -21.52 0.47 6.77
N PRO A 219 -21.24 1.77 6.58
CA PRO A 219 -19.94 2.32 6.95
C PRO A 219 -19.63 2.01 8.42
N ASN A 220 -18.35 2.00 8.78
CA ASN A 220 -17.90 1.73 10.16
C ASN A 220 -18.16 0.27 10.62
N SER A 221 -18.28 -0.66 9.69
CA SER A 221 -18.41 -2.09 9.98
C SER A 221 -17.05 -2.76 10.09
N VAL A 222 -17.00 -3.83 10.91
CA VAL A 222 -15.86 -4.73 11.06
C VAL A 222 -16.18 -6.06 10.39
N LEU A 223 -15.36 -6.46 9.43
CA LEU A 223 -15.46 -7.74 8.72
C LEU A 223 -14.45 -8.75 9.24
N TYR A 224 -14.86 -10.01 9.32
CA TYR A 224 -13.98 -11.12 9.68
C TYR A 224 -14.37 -12.42 9.00
N GLY A 225 -13.38 -13.26 8.72
CA GLY A 225 -13.55 -14.67 8.35
C GLY A 225 -13.49 -14.97 6.86
N PHE A 226 -13.86 -16.24 6.53
CA PHE A 226 -14.05 -16.74 5.18
C PHE A 226 -15.18 -17.79 5.19
N PRO A 227 -16.35 -17.46 4.62
CA PRO A 227 -16.72 -16.18 4.01
C PRO A 227 -16.72 -15.02 5.03
N ALA A 228 -16.29 -13.82 4.59
CA ALA A 228 -16.25 -12.66 5.47
C ALA A 228 -17.66 -12.16 5.80
N THR A 229 -17.92 -11.95 7.09
CA THR A 229 -19.18 -11.45 7.63
C THR A 229 -18.93 -10.25 8.55
N VAL A 230 -19.97 -9.44 8.77
CA VAL A 230 -19.94 -8.35 9.75
C VAL A 230 -19.98 -8.94 11.15
N ILE A 231 -18.97 -8.59 11.97
CA ILE A 231 -18.89 -9.02 13.38
C ILE A 231 -19.12 -7.88 14.37
N ALA A 232 -19.02 -6.64 13.92
CA ALA A 232 -19.31 -5.45 14.72
C ALA A 232 -19.60 -4.24 13.80
N GLU A 233 -20.27 -3.25 14.35
CA GLU A 233 -20.58 -1.96 13.70
C GLU A 233 -20.26 -0.80 14.63
N GLY A 234 -20.10 0.40 14.06
CA GLY A 234 -19.79 1.63 14.82
C GLY A 234 -18.30 1.81 15.15
N TYR A 235 -17.41 1.11 14.44
CA TYR A 235 -15.95 1.18 14.64
C TYR A 235 -15.27 1.92 13.49
N GLN A 236 -14.25 2.68 13.80
CA GLN A 236 -13.36 3.29 12.83
C GLN A 236 -11.90 3.29 13.33
N ILE A 237 -10.95 3.37 12.40
CA ILE A 237 -9.55 3.55 12.77
C ILE A 237 -9.32 4.97 13.29
N THR A 238 -8.54 5.10 14.37
CA THR A 238 -8.07 6.41 14.85
C THR A 238 -6.73 6.78 14.21
N GLU A 239 -6.47 8.08 14.04
CA GLU A 239 -5.16 8.60 13.64
C GLU A 239 -4.17 8.67 14.80
N GLU A 240 -4.62 8.47 16.04
CA GLU A 240 -3.76 8.49 17.21
C GLU A 240 -2.66 7.41 17.13
N SER A 241 -1.47 7.76 17.56
CA SER A 241 -0.37 6.80 17.61
C SER A 241 -0.54 5.82 18.76
N PHE A 242 -0.03 4.59 18.62
CA PHE A 242 -0.03 3.60 19.70
C PHE A 242 0.52 4.14 21.03
N ASN A 243 1.48 5.06 20.97
CA ASN A 243 2.10 5.66 22.15
C ASN A 243 1.19 6.68 22.88
N SER A 244 0.07 7.08 22.31
CA SER A 244 -0.92 7.96 22.95
C SER A 244 -1.93 7.21 23.81
N PHE A 245 -1.97 5.88 23.71
CA PHE A 245 -2.82 5.06 24.58
C PHE A 245 -2.21 4.92 25.96
N PRO A 246 -3.04 4.94 27.04
CA PRO A 246 -2.55 4.70 28.38
C PRO A 246 -1.94 3.29 28.46
N PRO A 247 -0.92 3.08 29.33
CA PRO A 247 -0.35 1.76 29.52
C PRO A 247 -1.46 0.79 29.94
N VAL A 248 -1.40 -0.43 29.38
CA VAL A 248 -2.35 -1.49 29.75
C VAL A 248 -2.21 -1.73 31.25
N THR A 249 -3.13 -1.19 32.05
CA THR A 249 -3.23 -1.55 33.45
C THR A 249 -3.62 -3.03 33.50
N LYS A 250 -2.86 -3.84 34.26
CA LYS A 250 -3.18 -5.26 34.49
C LYS A 250 -4.62 -5.31 34.98
N ARG A 251 -5.56 -5.64 34.12
CA ARG A 251 -6.90 -6.07 34.57
C ARG A 251 -6.64 -7.43 35.24
N ALA A 252 -6.96 -7.54 36.50
CA ALA A 252 -7.08 -8.83 37.13
C ALA A 252 -8.15 -9.62 36.36
N TYR A 253 -7.77 -10.74 35.79
CA TYR A 253 -8.68 -11.75 35.28
C TYR A 253 -9.31 -12.48 36.44
#